data_00a46f8f128a5c203020e5d129cfeae8
#
_entry.id   00a46f8f128a5c203020e5d129cfeae8
#
_cell.length_a   1.000
_cell.length_b   1.000
_cell.length_c   1.000
_cell.angle_alpha   90.00
_cell.angle_beta   90.00
_cell.angle_gamma   90.00
#
_symmetry.space_group_name_H-M   'P 1'
#
loop_
_entity.id
_entity.type
_entity.pdbx_description
1 polymer ?
#
loop_
_entity_poly.entity_id
_entity_poly.type
_entity_poly.pdbx_seq_one_letter_code
_entity_poly.pdbx_strand_id
1 'polypeptide(L)'
;MTIALVTNVLAPYRVPLYTVLAERYDIEVLCFGAGASYVPAWFGDLDHQLAEAPCPARRIAGPREALGLGKRYDAAIASVAGGAMLPATYLGMRRRGKPFVLWGSVWAHPRGSTQAALAWPLVRHIYRHADAVVTYGEHVRRYVARYRGRDDDVVVAPQSVEAELFGRHVGDDEIAAWRAEARLPDGPLILYVGRLVEEKGVADLLAAWPLAADAARPAPATRSASLDAPRPDLPPTLVTIGDGPLAGSVAATPNARLLDPLPRERLPIAYAAADALVLPSIPTPGFREPWGLVCNEALHQATPVIATTAVGAVAGGLIRDAQTGLVVQPNDPQALAAAMARLLGDPALRTRLGAAGRAALAGHTYAAMADAFGVALARAGAR
;
A
#
# COMPACT_ATOMS: atom_id res chain seq x y z
N MET A 1 -12.08 23.56 -16.91
CA MET A 1 -12.29 23.50 -15.46
C MET A 1 -10.96 23.18 -14.81
N THR A 2 -10.43 24.08 -14.00
CA THR A 2 -9.16 23.92 -13.28
C THR A 2 -9.39 23.25 -11.93
N ILE A 3 -8.61 22.23 -11.59
CA ILE A 3 -8.76 21.43 -10.36
C ILE A 3 -7.49 21.51 -9.51
N ALA A 4 -7.63 21.82 -8.24
CA ALA A 4 -6.55 21.68 -7.26
C ALA A 4 -6.58 20.28 -6.61
N LEU A 5 -5.49 19.50 -6.71
CA LEU A 5 -5.31 18.28 -5.93
C LEU A 5 -4.32 18.55 -4.79
N VAL A 6 -4.83 18.64 -3.56
CA VAL A 6 -4.04 19.00 -2.38
C VAL A 6 -3.61 17.73 -1.63
N THR A 7 -2.30 17.53 -1.53
CA THR A 7 -1.70 16.37 -0.86
C THR A 7 -0.46 16.80 -0.05
N ASN A 8 0.04 15.92 0.82
CA ASN A 8 1.22 16.23 1.64
C ASN A 8 2.53 16.15 0.85
N VAL A 9 2.73 15.09 0.09
CA VAL A 9 3.96 14.83 -0.68
C VAL A 9 3.62 14.28 -2.06
N LEU A 10 4.55 14.41 -2.99
CA LEU A 10 4.47 13.79 -4.31
C LEU A 10 5.03 12.36 -4.22
N ALA A 11 4.24 11.44 -3.65
CA ALA A 11 4.70 10.08 -3.48
C ALA A 11 4.99 9.40 -4.84
N PRO A 12 6.18 8.80 -5.06
CA PRO A 12 6.56 8.22 -6.35
C PRO A 12 5.53 7.24 -6.92
N TYR A 13 4.91 6.43 -6.07
CA TYR A 13 3.85 5.49 -6.47
C TYR A 13 2.51 6.16 -6.80
N ARG A 14 2.37 7.49 -6.61
CA ARG A 14 1.18 8.27 -6.98
C ARG A 14 1.37 9.11 -8.23
N VAL A 15 2.62 9.35 -8.62
CA VAL A 15 2.95 10.14 -9.80
C VAL A 15 2.24 9.63 -11.06
N PRO A 16 2.21 8.31 -11.36
CA PRO A 16 1.49 7.82 -12.53
C PRO A 16 -0.03 8.11 -12.50
N LEU A 17 -0.67 8.06 -11.33
CA LEU A 17 -2.06 8.48 -11.19
C LEU A 17 -2.25 9.97 -11.50
N TYR A 18 -1.36 10.82 -10.98
CA TYR A 18 -1.43 12.26 -11.21
C TYR A 18 -1.22 12.62 -12.67
N THR A 19 -0.33 11.89 -13.37
CA THR A 19 -0.12 12.02 -14.82
C THR A 19 -1.42 11.70 -15.58
N VAL A 20 -2.04 10.55 -15.32
CA VAL A 20 -3.31 10.16 -15.96
C VAL A 20 -4.44 11.16 -15.64
N LEU A 21 -4.48 11.72 -14.43
CA LEU A 21 -5.44 12.75 -14.08
C LEU A 21 -5.17 14.06 -14.84
N ALA A 22 -3.90 14.46 -15.01
CA ALA A 22 -3.51 15.67 -15.73
C ALA A 22 -3.76 15.55 -17.24
N GLU A 23 -3.71 14.36 -17.82
CA GLU A 23 -4.08 14.10 -19.21
C GLU A 23 -5.60 14.28 -19.46
N ARG A 24 -6.41 14.02 -18.45
CA ARG A 24 -7.87 14.02 -18.56
C ARG A 24 -8.54 15.31 -18.08
N TYR A 25 -7.90 15.99 -17.15
CA TYR A 25 -8.42 17.17 -16.47
C TYR A 25 -7.34 18.25 -16.38
N ASP A 26 -7.71 19.50 -16.39
CA ASP A 26 -6.84 20.63 -16.08
C ASP A 26 -6.59 20.64 -14.54
N ILE A 27 -5.66 19.79 -14.10
CA ILE A 27 -5.37 19.54 -12.68
C ILE A 27 -3.96 20.01 -12.31
N GLU A 28 -3.84 20.66 -11.16
CA GLU A 28 -2.56 21.01 -10.56
C GLU A 28 -2.41 20.34 -9.19
N VAL A 29 -1.30 19.61 -8.98
CA VAL A 29 -0.98 18.95 -7.73
C VAL A 29 -0.29 19.92 -6.78
N LEU A 30 -0.91 20.17 -5.62
CA LEU A 30 -0.45 21.11 -4.62
C LEU A 30 0.09 20.35 -3.40
N CYS A 31 1.43 20.35 -3.24
CA CYS A 31 2.10 19.65 -2.14
C CYS A 31 2.48 20.61 -1.02
N PHE A 32 2.11 20.31 0.24
CA PHE A 32 2.46 21.17 1.37
C PHE A 32 3.70 20.71 2.15
N GLY A 33 4.27 19.55 1.85
CA GLY A 33 5.60 19.14 2.33
C GLY A 33 5.73 19.03 3.85
N ALA A 34 4.69 18.73 4.56
CA ALA A 34 4.77 18.73 6.02
C ALA A 34 5.34 17.43 6.56
N GLY A 35 6.35 17.54 7.40
CA GLY A 35 6.96 16.67 8.37
C GLY A 35 6.21 15.40 8.75
N ALA A 36 5.94 14.57 7.76
CA ALA A 36 5.36 13.26 8.00
C ALA A 36 6.51 12.35 8.39
N SER A 37 6.57 11.98 9.65
CA SER A 37 7.51 10.99 10.20
C SER A 37 7.46 9.64 9.46
N TYR A 38 6.48 9.45 8.58
CA TYR A 38 6.30 8.26 7.76
C TYR A 38 6.83 8.41 6.31
N VAL A 39 7.33 9.60 5.91
CA VAL A 39 7.93 9.76 4.58
C VAL A 39 9.32 9.16 4.59
N PRO A 40 9.56 8.07 3.85
CA PRO A 40 10.88 7.46 3.80
C PRO A 40 11.91 8.41 3.17
N ALA A 41 13.17 8.31 3.61
CA ALA A 41 14.25 9.12 3.05
C ALA A 41 14.44 8.93 1.53
N TRP A 42 14.10 7.74 1.00
CA TRP A 42 14.18 7.44 -0.43
C TRP A 42 13.13 8.18 -1.29
N PHE A 43 12.15 8.85 -0.69
CA PHE A 43 11.28 9.76 -1.45
C PHE A 43 12.03 10.97 -1.98
N GLY A 44 13.18 11.31 -1.40
CA GLY A 44 14.00 12.44 -1.82
C GLY A 44 13.44 13.80 -1.38
N ASP A 45 14.08 14.86 -1.88
CA ASP A 45 13.65 16.23 -1.63
C ASP A 45 12.40 16.60 -2.43
N LEU A 46 11.42 17.23 -1.75
CA LEU A 46 10.15 17.59 -2.38
C LEU A 46 10.33 18.61 -3.52
N ASP A 47 11.24 19.57 -3.38
CA ASP A 47 11.41 20.59 -4.44
C ASP A 47 12.02 19.99 -5.71
N HIS A 48 12.93 19.02 -5.55
CA HIS A 48 13.45 18.22 -6.67
C HIS A 48 12.33 17.39 -7.33
N GLN A 49 11.52 16.68 -6.53
CA GLN A 49 10.38 15.90 -7.04
C GLN A 49 9.37 16.77 -7.82
N LEU A 50 9.09 17.99 -7.33
CA LEU A 50 8.18 18.92 -7.98
C LEU A 50 8.75 19.46 -9.30
N ALA A 51 10.06 19.70 -9.36
CA ALA A 51 10.73 20.14 -10.59
C ALA A 51 10.73 19.08 -11.70
N GLU A 52 10.81 17.80 -11.31
CA GLU A 52 10.82 16.64 -12.23
C GLU A 52 9.44 16.01 -12.45
N ALA A 53 8.39 16.57 -11.85
CA ALA A 53 7.06 15.99 -11.94
C ALA A 53 6.55 15.97 -13.40
N PRO A 54 6.06 14.82 -13.91
CA PRO A 54 5.53 14.72 -15.28
C PRO A 54 4.11 15.31 -15.42
N CYS A 55 3.62 15.98 -14.38
CA CYS A 55 2.32 16.66 -14.34
C CYS A 55 2.46 18.01 -13.67
N PRO A 56 1.53 18.96 -13.88
CA PRO A 56 1.53 20.25 -13.20
C PRO A 56 1.54 20.06 -11.68
N ALA A 57 2.63 20.45 -11.03
CA ALA A 57 2.80 20.29 -9.59
C ALA A 57 3.59 21.45 -9.00
N ARG A 58 3.23 21.87 -7.78
CA ARG A 58 3.98 22.89 -7.04
C ARG A 58 3.80 22.77 -5.54
N ARG A 59 4.64 23.46 -4.81
CA ARG A 59 4.48 23.65 -3.38
C ARG A 59 3.34 24.63 -3.08
N ILE A 60 2.50 24.33 -2.09
CA ILE A 60 1.54 25.25 -1.48
C ILE A 60 2.10 25.75 -0.14
N ALA A 61 2.09 27.07 0.06
CA ALA A 61 2.79 27.68 1.21
C ALA A 61 2.13 27.41 2.57
N GLY A 62 0.84 27.03 2.58
CA GLY A 62 0.18 26.69 3.83
C GLY A 62 -1.32 26.99 3.87
N PRO A 63 -1.94 26.95 5.07
CA PRO A 63 -3.40 27.06 5.21
C PRO A 63 -4.00 28.38 4.72
N ARG A 64 -3.24 29.48 4.76
CA ARG A 64 -3.71 30.77 4.23
C ARG A 64 -3.88 30.73 2.72
N GLU A 65 -2.96 30.11 1.99
CA GLU A 65 -3.08 29.91 0.55
C GLU A 65 -4.22 28.93 0.23
N ALA A 66 -4.34 27.83 1.01
CA ALA A 66 -5.40 26.85 0.87
C ALA A 66 -6.80 27.47 1.01
N LEU A 67 -6.98 28.42 1.92
CA LEU A 67 -8.22 29.22 2.02
C LEU A 67 -8.53 30.06 0.78
N GLY A 68 -7.52 30.38 -0.01
CA GLY A 68 -7.64 31.16 -1.25
C GLY A 68 -7.94 30.32 -2.50
N LEU A 69 -7.87 28.99 -2.45
CA LEU A 69 -7.95 28.11 -3.62
C LEU A 69 -9.25 28.30 -4.43
N GLY A 70 -10.39 28.49 -3.78
CA GLY A 70 -11.66 28.73 -4.47
C GLY A 70 -11.71 30.02 -5.32
N LYS A 71 -10.68 30.89 -5.26
CA LYS A 71 -10.52 32.03 -6.18
C LYS A 71 -9.84 31.65 -7.50
N ARG A 72 -9.05 30.57 -7.48
CA ARG A 72 -8.15 30.18 -8.58
C ARG A 72 -8.61 28.90 -9.29
N TYR A 73 -9.28 28.00 -8.55
CA TYR A 73 -9.69 26.69 -9.05
C TYR A 73 -11.18 26.55 -9.01
N ASP A 74 -11.71 25.77 -9.95
CA ASP A 74 -13.13 25.48 -10.09
C ASP A 74 -13.58 24.34 -9.19
N ALA A 75 -12.68 23.42 -8.85
CA ALA A 75 -12.90 22.33 -7.90
C ALA A 75 -11.63 22.02 -7.12
N ALA A 76 -11.75 21.33 -5.99
CA ALA A 76 -10.60 20.81 -5.27
C ALA A 76 -10.82 19.36 -4.82
N ILE A 77 -9.73 18.58 -4.91
CA ILE A 77 -9.59 17.25 -4.31
C ILE A 77 -8.58 17.39 -3.17
N ALA A 78 -8.89 16.91 -1.97
CA ALA A 78 -7.93 16.95 -0.87
C ALA A 78 -7.83 15.60 -0.15
N SER A 79 -6.60 15.17 0.11
CA SER A 79 -6.34 13.98 0.93
C SER A 79 -6.64 14.23 2.41
N VAL A 80 -7.02 13.16 3.13
CA VAL A 80 -7.19 13.20 4.60
C VAL A 80 -5.82 13.25 5.27
N ALA A 81 -5.12 14.36 5.12
CA ALA A 81 -3.79 14.57 5.69
C ALA A 81 -3.55 16.07 5.98
N GLY A 82 -2.48 16.37 6.70
CA GLY A 82 -1.94 17.73 6.77
C GLY A 82 -2.57 18.70 7.75
N GLY A 83 -3.12 18.23 8.85
CA GLY A 83 -3.57 19.11 9.94
C GLY A 83 -4.52 20.21 9.47
N ALA A 84 -4.07 21.47 9.49
CA ALA A 84 -4.86 22.63 9.08
C ALA A 84 -5.09 22.74 7.55
N MET A 85 -4.36 22.00 6.71
CA MET A 85 -4.49 22.09 5.25
C MET A 85 -5.84 21.60 4.74
N LEU A 86 -6.29 20.44 5.23
CA LEU A 86 -7.58 19.86 4.84
C LEU A 86 -8.75 20.82 5.17
N PRO A 87 -8.93 21.28 6.42
CA PRO A 87 -10.02 22.21 6.73
C PRO A 87 -9.90 23.55 6.02
N ALA A 88 -8.68 24.08 5.79
CA ALA A 88 -8.48 25.31 5.06
C ALA A 88 -8.91 25.19 3.59
N THR A 89 -8.53 24.07 2.92
CA THR A 89 -8.96 23.78 1.55
C THR A 89 -10.47 23.65 1.48
N TYR A 90 -11.07 22.85 2.34
CA TYR A 90 -12.53 22.67 2.41
C TYR A 90 -13.25 24.01 2.57
N LEU A 91 -12.86 24.81 3.55
CA LEU A 91 -13.48 26.11 3.82
C LEU A 91 -13.28 27.11 2.69
N GLY A 92 -12.09 27.10 2.06
CA GLY A 92 -11.78 27.94 0.90
C GLY A 92 -12.68 27.68 -0.29
N MET A 93 -12.98 26.42 -0.59
CA MET A 93 -13.90 26.02 -1.64
C MET A 93 -15.35 26.33 -1.27
N ARG A 94 -15.80 25.96 -0.07
CA ARG A 94 -17.18 26.18 0.40
C ARG A 94 -17.58 27.67 0.42
N ARG A 95 -16.68 28.57 0.84
CA ARG A 95 -16.94 30.03 0.83
C ARG A 95 -17.20 30.59 -0.58
N ARG A 96 -16.81 29.88 -1.62
CA ARG A 96 -16.99 30.26 -3.02
C ARG A 96 -18.04 29.42 -3.75
N GLY A 97 -18.72 28.53 -3.05
CA GLY A 97 -19.69 27.63 -3.66
C GLY A 97 -19.06 26.66 -4.68
N LYS A 98 -17.76 26.37 -4.54
CA LYS A 98 -17.01 25.49 -5.44
C LYS A 98 -17.00 24.06 -4.93
N PRO A 99 -17.06 23.04 -5.82
CA PRO A 99 -17.00 21.62 -5.50
C PRO A 99 -15.76 21.23 -4.70
N PHE A 100 -15.98 20.38 -3.70
CA PHE A 100 -14.92 19.81 -2.87
C PHE A 100 -15.05 18.30 -2.77
N VAL A 101 -14.05 17.57 -3.26
CA VAL A 101 -13.94 16.11 -3.19
C VAL A 101 -12.92 15.72 -2.12
N LEU A 102 -13.32 14.90 -1.18
CA LEU A 102 -12.42 14.35 -0.18
C LEU A 102 -11.80 13.03 -0.66
N TRP A 103 -10.48 12.88 -0.56
CA TRP A 103 -9.80 11.62 -0.84
C TRP A 103 -9.44 10.92 0.47
N GLY A 104 -10.23 9.89 0.84
CA GLY A 104 -10.14 9.19 2.10
C GLY A 104 -9.38 7.87 2.02
N SER A 105 -8.44 7.67 2.96
CA SER A 105 -7.69 6.43 3.16
C SER A 105 -7.93 5.81 4.55
N VAL A 106 -8.49 6.58 5.47
CA VAL A 106 -8.70 6.19 6.88
C VAL A 106 -9.98 5.37 7.02
N TRP A 107 -9.89 4.22 7.66
CA TRP A 107 -11.01 3.30 7.90
C TRP A 107 -11.15 2.86 9.37
N ALA A 108 -10.40 3.50 10.25
CA ALA A 108 -10.57 3.43 11.70
C ALA A 108 -10.28 4.80 12.30
N HIS A 109 -10.95 5.12 13.40
CA HIS A 109 -10.68 6.38 14.10
C HIS A 109 -9.29 6.34 14.74
N PRO A 110 -8.37 7.27 14.39
CA PRO A 110 -7.06 7.35 15.04
C PRO A 110 -7.24 7.82 16.50
N ARG A 111 -6.85 6.97 17.45
CA ARG A 111 -6.97 7.23 18.90
C ARG A 111 -5.63 7.58 19.56
N GLY A 112 -4.55 7.62 18.79
CA GLY A 112 -3.17 7.67 19.29
C GLY A 112 -2.65 9.05 19.71
N SER A 113 -3.40 10.16 19.52
CA SER A 113 -2.94 11.49 19.95
C SER A 113 -4.08 12.41 20.36
N THR A 114 -3.82 13.28 21.33
CA THR A 114 -4.73 14.36 21.72
C THR A 114 -5.05 15.30 20.55
N GLN A 115 -4.06 15.56 19.69
CA GLN A 115 -4.25 16.39 18.51
C GLN A 115 -5.25 15.75 17.51
N ALA A 116 -5.17 14.44 17.29
CA ALA A 116 -6.13 13.73 16.43
C ALA A 116 -7.53 13.75 17.04
N ALA A 117 -7.66 13.59 18.36
CA ALA A 117 -8.93 13.66 19.05
C ALA A 117 -9.57 15.05 18.94
N LEU A 118 -8.77 16.12 19.09
CA LEU A 118 -9.25 17.51 18.96
C LEU A 118 -9.62 17.87 17.51
N ALA A 119 -8.89 17.36 16.53
CA ALA A 119 -9.19 17.59 15.11
C ALA A 119 -10.38 16.78 14.59
N TRP A 120 -10.75 15.69 15.26
CA TRP A 120 -11.76 14.74 14.80
C TRP A 120 -13.15 15.33 14.55
N PRO A 121 -13.72 16.21 15.38
CA PRO A 121 -15.02 16.80 15.10
C PRO A 121 -15.06 17.54 13.76
N LEU A 122 -13.96 18.25 13.42
CA LEU A 122 -13.82 18.96 12.16
C LEU A 122 -13.64 18.01 10.97
N VAL A 123 -12.79 16.98 11.12
CA VAL A 123 -12.61 15.95 10.08
C VAL A 123 -13.92 15.20 9.83
N ARG A 124 -14.66 14.87 10.89
CA ARG A 124 -15.99 14.25 10.79
C ARG A 124 -16.99 15.17 10.08
N HIS A 125 -16.95 16.48 10.36
CA HIS A 125 -17.79 17.45 9.64
C HIS A 125 -17.46 17.41 8.15
N ILE A 126 -16.18 17.40 7.76
CA ILE A 126 -15.78 17.34 6.35
C ILE A 126 -16.21 16.02 5.70
N TYR A 127 -16.06 14.86 6.38
CA TYR A 127 -16.61 13.60 5.88
C TYR A 127 -18.11 13.70 5.59
N ARG A 128 -18.87 14.36 6.45
CA ARG A 128 -20.32 14.52 6.31
C ARG A 128 -20.73 15.43 5.17
N HIS A 129 -19.95 16.48 4.91
CA HIS A 129 -20.36 17.63 4.09
C HIS A 129 -19.50 17.87 2.84
N ALA A 130 -18.47 17.05 2.59
CA ALA A 130 -17.81 17.05 1.29
C ALA A 130 -18.82 16.71 0.19
N ASP A 131 -18.71 17.33 -0.98
CA ASP A 131 -19.69 17.15 -2.06
C ASP A 131 -19.61 15.71 -2.62
N ALA A 132 -18.40 15.13 -2.67
CA ALA A 132 -18.19 13.70 -2.90
C ALA A 132 -16.95 13.19 -2.13
N VAL A 133 -16.82 11.87 -2.00
CA VAL A 133 -15.66 11.23 -1.37
C VAL A 133 -15.13 10.13 -2.27
N VAL A 134 -13.82 10.16 -2.54
CA VAL A 134 -13.08 9.05 -3.16
C VAL A 134 -12.40 8.24 -2.07
N THR A 135 -12.52 6.91 -2.11
CA THR A 135 -11.99 6.02 -1.08
C THR A 135 -11.06 4.96 -1.65
N TYR A 136 -10.10 4.48 -0.83
CA TYR A 136 -9.11 3.48 -1.24
C TYR A 136 -9.70 2.09 -1.54
N GLY A 137 -10.87 1.80 -0.99
CA GLY A 137 -11.53 0.52 -1.15
C GLY A 137 -12.86 0.49 -0.39
N GLU A 138 -13.57 -0.62 -0.50
CA GLU A 138 -14.90 -0.81 0.09
C GLU A 138 -14.90 -0.68 1.63
N HIS A 139 -13.80 -1.04 2.29
CA HIS A 139 -13.63 -0.87 3.74
C HIS A 139 -13.66 0.61 4.16
N VAL A 140 -13.01 1.49 3.38
CA VAL A 140 -13.04 2.93 3.63
C VAL A 140 -14.41 3.51 3.27
N ARG A 141 -15.04 3.06 2.16
CA ARG A 141 -16.40 3.46 1.78
C ARG A 141 -17.38 3.18 2.92
N ARG A 142 -17.38 1.94 3.45
CA ARG A 142 -18.24 1.57 4.61
C ARG A 142 -17.98 2.43 5.84
N TYR A 143 -16.71 2.76 6.11
CA TYR A 143 -16.35 3.64 7.22
C TYR A 143 -16.89 5.06 7.02
N VAL A 144 -16.70 5.65 5.84
CA VAL A 144 -17.17 6.99 5.48
C VAL A 144 -18.70 7.06 5.50
N ALA A 145 -19.39 6.09 4.91
CA ALA A 145 -20.85 6.03 4.83
C ALA A 145 -21.52 6.10 6.23
N ARG A 146 -20.90 5.51 7.26
CA ARG A 146 -21.39 5.60 8.66
C ARG A 146 -21.48 7.03 9.18
N TYR A 147 -20.57 7.92 8.74
CA TYR A 147 -20.57 9.32 9.14
C TYR A 147 -21.43 10.20 8.25
N ARG A 148 -21.57 9.83 6.99
CA ARG A 148 -22.40 10.56 6.02
C ARG A 148 -23.89 10.25 6.17
N GLY A 149 -24.24 9.04 6.60
CA GLY A 149 -25.62 8.52 6.59
C GLY A 149 -26.12 8.19 5.18
N ARG A 150 -25.24 8.26 4.17
CA ARG A 150 -25.49 7.94 2.75
C ARG A 150 -24.19 7.52 2.09
N ASP A 151 -24.24 6.91 0.91
CA ASP A 151 -23.05 6.43 0.19
C ASP A 151 -23.13 6.62 -1.33
N ASP A 152 -24.18 7.23 -1.83
CA ASP A 152 -24.41 7.53 -3.25
C ASP A 152 -23.35 8.48 -3.86
N ASP A 153 -22.73 9.30 -3.04
CA ASP A 153 -21.64 10.22 -3.39
C ASP A 153 -20.25 9.74 -2.89
N VAL A 154 -20.15 8.47 -2.48
CA VAL A 154 -18.88 7.83 -2.11
C VAL A 154 -18.45 6.88 -3.23
N VAL A 155 -17.28 7.13 -3.80
CA VAL A 155 -16.73 6.39 -4.94
C VAL A 155 -15.48 5.62 -4.51
N VAL A 156 -15.39 4.35 -4.86
CA VAL A 156 -14.19 3.55 -4.62
C VAL A 156 -13.24 3.72 -5.80
N ALA A 157 -12.00 4.17 -5.53
CA ALA A 157 -10.89 4.16 -6.46
C ALA A 157 -9.97 2.98 -6.12
N PRO A 158 -9.96 1.92 -6.94
CA PRO A 158 -9.19 0.72 -6.66
C PRO A 158 -7.69 1.06 -6.63
N GLN A 159 -7.01 0.73 -5.52
CA GLN A 159 -5.60 1.07 -5.39
C GLN A 159 -4.75 0.30 -6.39
N SER A 160 -3.84 1.01 -7.06
CA SER A 160 -3.04 0.48 -8.15
C SER A 160 -1.55 0.77 -7.96
N VAL A 161 -0.75 -0.01 -8.67
CA VAL A 161 0.67 0.19 -8.93
C VAL A 161 0.94 0.20 -10.43
N GLU A 162 2.15 0.51 -10.86
CA GLU A 162 2.55 0.47 -12.28
C GLU A 162 2.55 -0.97 -12.79
N ALA A 163 1.48 -1.34 -13.50
CA ALA A 163 1.29 -2.70 -14.01
C ALA A 163 2.41 -3.12 -14.98
N GLU A 164 2.93 -2.20 -15.80
CA GLU A 164 4.03 -2.46 -16.71
C GLU A 164 5.34 -2.77 -15.99
N LEU A 165 5.63 -2.02 -14.91
CA LEU A 165 6.81 -2.24 -14.09
C LEU A 165 6.70 -3.55 -13.29
N PHE A 166 5.62 -3.67 -12.48
CA PHE A 166 5.49 -4.79 -11.56
C PHE A 166 5.04 -6.09 -12.23
N GLY A 167 4.38 -6.01 -13.39
CA GLY A 167 3.95 -7.17 -14.16
C GLY A 167 4.90 -7.59 -15.29
N ARG A 168 6.06 -6.94 -15.42
CA ARG A 168 7.06 -7.34 -16.40
C ARG A 168 7.48 -8.80 -16.18
N HIS A 169 7.87 -9.45 -17.25
CA HIS A 169 8.48 -10.78 -17.14
C HIS A 169 9.85 -10.67 -16.45
N VAL A 170 10.08 -11.52 -15.47
CA VAL A 170 11.36 -11.71 -14.80
C VAL A 170 11.86 -13.10 -15.12
N GLY A 171 13.03 -13.19 -15.77
CA GLY A 171 13.63 -14.48 -16.17
C GLY A 171 14.36 -15.16 -15.01
N ASP A 172 14.55 -16.48 -15.14
CA ASP A 172 15.24 -17.29 -14.12
C ASP A 172 16.70 -16.83 -13.91
N ASP A 173 17.39 -16.39 -14.97
CA ASP A 173 18.75 -15.84 -14.86
C ASP A 173 18.80 -14.56 -14.03
N GLU A 174 17.77 -13.69 -14.16
CA GLU A 174 17.65 -12.45 -13.39
C GLU A 174 17.39 -12.75 -11.92
N ILE A 175 16.55 -13.76 -11.64
CA ILE A 175 16.32 -14.25 -10.27
C ILE A 175 17.58 -14.82 -9.67
N ALA A 176 18.30 -15.68 -10.42
CA ALA A 176 19.52 -16.30 -9.97
C ALA A 176 20.62 -15.25 -9.67
N ALA A 177 20.79 -14.27 -10.55
CA ALA A 177 21.73 -13.16 -10.36
C ALA A 177 21.40 -12.34 -9.10
N TRP A 178 20.12 -12.00 -8.90
CA TRP A 178 19.68 -11.29 -7.71
C TRP A 178 19.90 -12.09 -6.42
N ARG A 179 19.60 -13.42 -6.43
CA ARG A 179 19.86 -14.29 -5.29
C ARG A 179 21.35 -14.35 -4.95
N ALA A 180 22.22 -14.44 -5.96
CA ALA A 180 23.67 -14.45 -5.79
C ALA A 180 24.18 -13.13 -5.19
N GLU A 181 23.74 -11.99 -5.73
CA GLU A 181 24.08 -10.64 -5.23
C GLU A 181 23.67 -10.48 -3.77
N ALA A 182 22.44 -10.87 -3.44
CA ALA A 182 21.90 -10.81 -2.08
C ALA A 182 22.42 -11.93 -1.15
N ARG A 183 23.29 -12.82 -1.66
CA ARG A 183 23.85 -13.99 -0.95
C ARG A 183 22.76 -14.86 -0.33
N LEU A 184 21.69 -15.11 -1.07
CA LEU A 184 20.57 -15.94 -0.67
C LEU A 184 20.81 -17.40 -1.09
N PRO A 185 20.46 -18.38 -0.24
CA PRO A 185 20.51 -19.79 -0.62
C PRO A 185 19.43 -20.12 -1.66
N ASP A 186 19.62 -21.24 -2.39
CA ASP A 186 18.67 -21.73 -3.42
C ASP A 186 17.38 -22.33 -2.83
N GLY A 187 17.15 -22.22 -1.52
CA GLY A 187 15.98 -22.73 -0.83
C GLY A 187 14.72 -21.87 -1.02
N PRO A 188 13.59 -22.31 -0.42
CA PRO A 188 12.35 -21.54 -0.43
C PRO A 188 12.50 -20.18 0.26
N LEU A 189 11.73 -19.17 -0.22
CA LEU A 189 11.87 -17.80 0.21
C LEU A 189 10.53 -17.18 0.61
N ILE A 190 10.43 -16.71 1.85
CA ILE A 190 9.37 -15.82 2.31
C ILE A 190 9.88 -14.38 2.26
N LEU A 191 9.12 -13.51 1.65
CA LEU A 191 9.47 -12.10 1.45
C LEU A 191 8.62 -11.17 2.31
N TYR A 192 9.27 -10.18 2.91
CA TYR A 192 8.63 -9.00 3.49
C TYR A 192 9.23 -7.75 2.83
N VAL A 193 8.37 -6.81 2.44
CA VAL A 193 8.79 -5.52 1.88
C VAL A 193 8.07 -4.39 2.62
N GLY A 194 8.83 -3.48 3.26
CA GLY A 194 8.24 -2.34 3.95
C GLY A 194 9.08 -1.80 5.10
N ARG A 195 8.59 -0.76 5.75
CA ARG A 195 9.22 -0.19 6.94
C ARG A 195 9.27 -1.21 8.08
N LEU A 196 10.39 -1.27 8.79
CA LEU A 196 10.59 -2.18 9.92
C LEU A 196 10.15 -1.52 11.23
N VAL A 197 8.83 -1.31 11.36
CA VAL A 197 8.18 -0.61 12.48
C VAL A 197 7.06 -1.46 13.08
N GLU A 198 6.65 -1.12 14.30
CA GLU A 198 5.65 -1.87 15.08
C GLU A 198 4.34 -2.12 14.31
N GLU A 199 3.76 -1.06 13.74
CA GLU A 199 2.46 -1.16 13.05
C GLU A 199 2.47 -2.03 11.79
N LYS A 200 3.66 -2.38 11.29
CA LYS A 200 3.84 -3.33 10.18
C LYS A 200 3.88 -4.78 10.63
N GLY A 201 3.80 -5.05 11.95
CA GLY A 201 3.73 -6.40 12.48
C GLY A 201 5.03 -7.20 12.35
N VAL A 202 6.18 -6.51 12.23
CA VAL A 202 7.49 -7.18 12.06
C VAL A 202 7.79 -8.06 13.25
N ALA A 203 7.43 -7.66 14.47
CA ALA A 203 7.63 -8.48 15.67
C ALA A 203 6.86 -9.81 15.59
N ASP A 204 5.60 -9.79 15.12
CA ASP A 204 4.81 -11.00 14.92
C ASP A 204 5.43 -11.90 13.83
N LEU A 205 5.95 -11.29 12.74
CA LEU A 205 6.66 -12.03 11.69
C LEU A 205 7.88 -12.76 12.24
N LEU A 206 8.72 -12.06 13.03
CA LEU A 206 9.93 -12.65 13.61
C LEU A 206 9.61 -13.73 14.65
N ALA A 207 8.52 -13.59 15.40
CA ALA A 207 8.04 -14.62 16.32
C ALA A 207 7.46 -15.85 15.59
N ALA A 208 6.80 -15.64 14.46
CA ALA A 208 6.22 -16.71 13.63
C ALA A 208 7.27 -17.46 12.81
N TRP A 209 8.36 -16.79 12.40
CA TRP A 209 9.33 -17.32 11.44
C TRP A 209 9.97 -18.64 11.87
N PRO A 210 10.55 -18.81 13.09
CA PRO A 210 11.15 -20.08 13.48
C PRO A 210 10.14 -21.24 13.48
N LEU A 211 8.88 -20.98 13.87
CA LEU A 211 7.81 -21.99 13.85
C LEU A 211 7.48 -22.42 12.42
N ALA A 212 7.41 -21.46 11.49
CA ALA A 212 7.17 -21.74 10.09
C ALA A 212 8.31 -22.50 9.43
N ALA A 213 9.55 -22.09 9.71
CA ALA A 213 10.75 -22.72 9.16
C ALA A 213 10.91 -24.16 9.66
N ASP A 214 10.62 -24.44 10.94
CA ASP A 214 10.67 -25.79 11.49
C ASP A 214 9.56 -26.68 10.92
N ALA A 215 8.35 -26.16 10.75
CA ALA A 215 7.22 -26.91 10.18
C ALA A 215 7.40 -27.20 8.67
N ALA A 216 8.16 -26.37 7.96
CA ALA A 216 8.44 -26.54 6.53
C ALA A 216 9.69 -27.42 6.27
N ARG A 217 10.39 -27.87 7.30
CA ARG A 217 11.51 -28.79 7.10
C ARG A 217 11.02 -30.11 6.53
N PRO A 218 11.59 -30.58 5.41
CA PRO A 218 11.29 -31.90 4.91
C PRO A 218 11.64 -32.94 5.95
N ALA A 219 10.81 -33.97 6.11
CA ALA A 219 11.17 -35.14 6.89
C ALA A 219 12.48 -35.69 6.31
N PRO A 220 13.42 -36.25 7.17
CA PRO A 220 14.68 -36.77 6.69
C PRO A 220 14.41 -37.80 5.60
N ALA A 221 14.71 -37.45 4.35
CA ALA A 221 14.48 -38.31 3.20
C ALA A 221 15.43 -39.48 3.22
N THR A 222 14.92 -40.68 3.13
CA THR A 222 15.65 -41.85 2.64
C THR A 222 16.17 -41.53 1.23
N ARG A 223 17.50 -41.48 1.07
CA ARG A 223 18.23 -41.06 -0.13
C ARG A 223 17.70 -41.77 -1.39
N SER A 224 16.98 -41.07 -2.24
CA SER A 224 16.90 -41.32 -3.68
C SER A 224 16.24 -40.09 -4.34
N ALA A 225 17.02 -39.11 -4.77
CA ALA A 225 16.51 -38.01 -5.58
C ALA A 225 17.49 -37.74 -6.73
N SER A 226 16.94 -37.59 -7.95
CA SER A 226 17.66 -37.17 -9.14
C SER A 226 18.17 -35.73 -9.00
N LEU A 227 19.28 -35.42 -9.64
CA LEU A 227 19.99 -34.12 -9.56
C LEU A 227 19.22 -32.92 -10.15
N ASP A 228 18.08 -33.13 -10.85
CA ASP A 228 17.35 -32.13 -11.61
C ASP A 228 15.99 -31.70 -10.95
N ALA A 229 15.68 -32.10 -9.73
CA ALA A 229 14.50 -31.66 -9.03
C ALA A 229 14.77 -30.38 -8.22
N PRO A 230 13.76 -29.46 -8.05
CA PRO A 230 13.88 -28.36 -7.11
C PRO A 230 14.34 -28.91 -5.75
N ARG A 231 15.36 -28.30 -5.15
CA ARG A 231 15.97 -28.80 -3.90
C ARG A 231 15.08 -28.48 -2.69
N PRO A 232 14.11 -29.35 -2.33
CA PRO A 232 13.24 -29.14 -1.17
C PRO A 232 14.00 -29.26 0.17
N ASP A 233 15.27 -29.70 0.12
CA ASP A 233 16.05 -30.05 1.31
C ASP A 233 16.75 -28.85 1.98
N LEU A 234 16.73 -27.67 1.35
CA LEU A 234 17.32 -26.47 1.96
C LEU A 234 16.32 -25.78 2.89
N PRO A 235 16.79 -25.29 4.05
CA PRO A 235 15.92 -24.55 4.95
C PRO A 235 15.40 -23.29 4.28
N PRO A 236 14.13 -22.90 4.53
CA PRO A 236 13.58 -21.68 3.99
C PRO A 236 14.31 -20.46 4.56
N THR A 237 14.30 -19.37 3.77
CA THR A 237 14.90 -18.09 4.15
C THR A 237 13.82 -17.02 4.23
N LEU A 238 13.79 -16.24 5.31
CA LEU A 238 13.02 -15.01 5.40
C LEU A 238 13.88 -13.85 4.85
N VAL A 239 13.42 -13.23 3.79
CA VAL A 239 14.04 -12.00 3.25
C VAL A 239 13.19 -10.81 3.63
N THR A 240 13.80 -9.82 4.26
CA THR A 240 13.14 -8.55 4.57
C THR A 240 13.84 -7.43 3.81
N ILE A 241 13.08 -6.66 3.04
CA ILE A 241 13.56 -5.50 2.29
C ILE A 241 12.98 -4.24 2.92
N GLY A 242 13.84 -3.41 3.50
CA GLY A 242 13.40 -2.20 4.16
C GLY A 242 14.29 -1.73 5.27
N ASP A 243 13.86 -0.66 5.94
CA ASP A 243 14.60 -0.04 7.03
C ASP A 243 13.64 0.36 8.16
N GLY A 244 14.18 0.52 9.36
CA GLY A 244 13.45 0.95 10.55
C GLY A 244 14.04 0.45 11.86
N PRO A 245 13.45 0.85 13.01
CA PRO A 245 13.96 0.53 14.34
C PRO A 245 14.06 -0.98 14.63
N LEU A 246 13.33 -1.84 13.91
CA LEU A 246 13.38 -3.29 14.09
C LEU A 246 14.41 -3.99 13.19
N ALA A 247 15.24 -3.26 12.43
CA ALA A 247 16.29 -3.81 11.57
C ALA A 247 17.26 -4.74 12.34
N GLY A 248 17.69 -4.32 13.53
CA GLY A 248 18.55 -5.13 14.38
C GLY A 248 17.91 -6.47 14.82
N SER A 249 16.61 -6.48 15.08
CA SER A 249 15.88 -7.70 15.43
C SER A 249 15.80 -8.68 14.24
N VAL A 250 15.61 -8.14 13.03
CA VAL A 250 15.64 -8.95 11.80
C VAL A 250 17.02 -9.58 11.62
N ALA A 251 18.08 -8.78 11.72
CA ALA A 251 19.46 -9.25 11.52
C ALA A 251 19.89 -10.33 12.55
N ALA A 252 19.31 -10.29 13.75
CA ALA A 252 19.55 -11.29 14.80
C ALA A 252 18.72 -12.58 14.65
N THR A 253 17.77 -12.62 13.71
CA THR A 253 16.86 -13.76 13.54
C THR A 253 17.53 -14.85 12.68
N PRO A 254 17.59 -16.13 13.13
CA PRO A 254 18.15 -17.21 12.33
C PRO A 254 17.42 -17.40 11.00
N ASN A 255 18.19 -17.67 9.94
CA ASN A 255 17.68 -17.84 8.57
C ASN A 255 16.87 -16.64 8.06
N ALA A 256 17.04 -15.43 8.64
CA ALA A 256 16.55 -14.19 8.08
C ALA A 256 17.69 -13.44 7.39
N ARG A 257 17.34 -12.68 6.35
CA ARG A 257 18.23 -11.75 5.62
C ARG A 257 17.57 -10.39 5.56
N LEU A 258 18.27 -9.39 6.06
CA LEU A 258 17.91 -7.99 5.90
C LEU A 258 18.62 -7.45 4.68
N LEU A 259 17.83 -6.86 3.77
CA LEU A 259 18.31 -6.09 2.61
C LEU A 259 17.86 -4.65 2.76
N ASP A 260 18.72 -3.73 2.35
CA ASP A 260 18.38 -2.32 2.26
C ASP A 260 17.18 -2.09 1.32
N PRO A 261 16.48 -0.96 1.44
CA PRO A 261 15.43 -0.61 0.51
C PRO A 261 15.92 -0.66 -0.94
N LEU A 262 15.22 -1.41 -1.79
CA LEU A 262 15.55 -1.54 -3.20
C LEU A 262 14.88 -0.44 -4.03
N PRO A 263 15.53 0.01 -5.13
CA PRO A 263 14.85 0.77 -6.16
C PRO A 263 13.61 0.03 -6.67
N ARG A 264 12.56 0.77 -7.04
CA ARG A 264 11.28 0.19 -7.47
C ARG A 264 11.43 -0.77 -8.65
N GLU A 265 12.35 -0.48 -9.56
CA GLU A 265 12.65 -1.24 -10.77
C GLU A 265 13.22 -2.63 -10.47
N ARG A 266 13.79 -2.81 -9.27
CA ARG A 266 14.36 -4.09 -8.80
C ARG A 266 13.38 -4.92 -7.96
N LEU A 267 12.33 -4.31 -7.43
CA LEU A 267 11.33 -5.02 -6.62
C LEU A 267 10.62 -6.17 -7.37
N PRO A 268 10.28 -6.07 -8.66
CA PRO A 268 9.69 -7.19 -9.39
C PRO A 268 10.51 -8.47 -9.31
N ILE A 269 11.86 -8.38 -9.29
CA ILE A 269 12.75 -9.54 -9.18
C ILE A 269 12.59 -10.20 -7.81
N ALA A 270 12.56 -9.40 -6.73
CA ALA A 270 12.39 -9.91 -5.38
C ALA A 270 11.02 -10.60 -5.21
N TYR A 271 9.96 -10.03 -5.78
CA TYR A 271 8.63 -10.66 -5.77
C TYR A 271 8.62 -11.96 -6.58
N ALA A 272 9.18 -11.98 -7.80
CA ALA A 272 9.25 -13.17 -8.63
C ALA A 272 10.08 -14.30 -8.00
N ALA A 273 11.14 -13.94 -7.25
CA ALA A 273 11.99 -14.89 -6.56
C ALA A 273 11.36 -15.52 -5.30
N ALA A 274 10.25 -14.96 -4.80
CA ALA A 274 9.65 -15.34 -3.54
C ALA A 274 8.52 -16.38 -3.70
N ASP A 275 8.47 -17.35 -2.77
CA ASP A 275 7.37 -18.32 -2.66
C ASP A 275 6.09 -17.68 -2.08
N ALA A 276 6.24 -16.65 -1.26
CA ALA A 276 5.13 -15.84 -0.76
C ALA A 276 5.61 -14.48 -0.24
N LEU A 277 4.75 -13.46 -0.38
CA LEU A 277 4.86 -12.19 0.35
C LEU A 277 4.08 -12.28 1.66
N VAL A 278 4.65 -11.72 2.74
CA VAL A 278 3.95 -11.57 4.03
C VAL A 278 3.80 -10.10 4.37
N LEU A 279 2.55 -9.64 4.60
CA LEU A 279 2.24 -8.31 5.11
C LEU A 279 1.44 -8.44 6.42
N PRO A 280 2.12 -8.58 7.57
CA PRO A 280 1.49 -8.93 8.85
C PRO A 280 1.06 -7.69 9.64
N SER A 281 0.73 -6.57 8.99
CA SER A 281 0.39 -5.31 9.66
C SER A 281 -0.63 -5.50 10.77
N ILE A 282 -0.42 -4.79 11.89
CA ILE A 282 -1.26 -4.84 13.08
C ILE A 282 -1.99 -3.50 13.28
N PRO A 283 -3.16 -3.50 13.90
CA PRO A 283 -3.82 -2.25 14.28
C PRO A 283 -3.13 -1.67 15.52
N THR A 284 -2.75 -0.39 15.45
CA THR A 284 -2.32 0.39 16.61
C THR A 284 -3.32 1.52 16.89
N PRO A 285 -3.24 2.21 18.03
CA PRO A 285 -4.15 3.32 18.33
C PRO A 285 -4.14 4.43 17.27
N GLY A 286 -3.00 4.63 16.60
CA GLY A 286 -2.83 5.69 15.58
C GLY A 286 -2.86 5.23 14.14
N PHE A 287 -2.85 3.91 13.89
CA PHE A 287 -2.64 3.39 12.54
C PHE A 287 -3.46 2.13 12.26
N ARG A 288 -3.99 2.06 11.08
CA ARG A 288 -4.37 0.83 10.36
C ARG A 288 -3.85 0.92 8.94
N GLU A 289 -3.36 -0.18 8.40
CA GLU A 289 -2.84 -0.21 7.05
C GLU A 289 -3.91 0.24 6.05
N PRO A 290 -3.72 1.41 5.38
CA PRO A 290 -4.77 1.93 4.49
C PRO A 290 -5.06 1.02 3.31
N TRP A 291 -4.01 0.37 2.76
CA TRP A 291 -4.14 -0.60 1.67
C TRP A 291 -3.08 -1.71 1.74
N GLY A 292 -1.78 -1.37 1.64
CA GLY A 292 -0.68 -2.32 1.46
C GLY A 292 -0.40 -2.56 -0.02
N LEU A 293 0.15 -1.54 -0.72
CA LEU A 293 0.45 -1.61 -2.17
C LEU A 293 1.38 -2.76 -2.55
N VAL A 294 2.25 -3.18 -1.64
CA VAL A 294 3.11 -4.38 -1.82
C VAL A 294 2.31 -5.65 -2.14
N CYS A 295 1.04 -5.72 -1.74
CA CYS A 295 0.15 -6.83 -2.15
C CYS A 295 -0.10 -6.78 -3.66
N ASN A 296 -0.41 -5.59 -4.23
CA ASN A 296 -0.59 -5.45 -5.68
C ASN A 296 0.71 -5.78 -6.40
N GLU A 297 1.84 -5.28 -5.90
CA GLU A 297 3.17 -5.50 -6.47
C GLU A 297 3.52 -6.99 -6.57
N ALA A 298 3.37 -7.74 -5.47
CA ALA A 298 3.61 -9.18 -5.43
C ALA A 298 2.64 -9.95 -6.35
N LEU A 299 1.36 -9.60 -6.34
CA LEU A 299 0.36 -10.26 -7.17
C LEU A 299 0.60 -10.04 -8.68
N HIS A 300 1.23 -8.94 -9.09
CA HIS A 300 1.64 -8.75 -10.48
C HIS A 300 2.68 -9.79 -10.92
N GLN A 301 3.51 -10.31 -10.01
CA GLN A 301 4.42 -11.43 -10.25
C GLN A 301 3.78 -12.80 -9.96
N ALA A 302 2.46 -12.86 -9.73
CA ALA A 302 1.76 -14.06 -9.29
C ALA A 302 2.32 -14.66 -7.98
N THR A 303 2.98 -13.86 -7.17
CA THR A 303 3.47 -14.27 -5.85
C THR A 303 2.32 -14.21 -4.85
N PRO A 304 1.94 -15.34 -4.21
CA PRO A 304 0.83 -15.37 -3.28
C PRO A 304 1.13 -14.51 -2.04
N VAL A 305 0.08 -13.91 -1.48
CA VAL A 305 0.19 -12.99 -0.34
C VAL A 305 -0.44 -13.62 0.90
N ILE A 306 0.28 -13.54 2.03
CA ILE A 306 -0.26 -13.73 3.38
C ILE A 306 -0.43 -12.35 4.00
N ALA A 307 -1.63 -12.01 4.44
CA ALA A 307 -1.88 -10.72 5.08
C ALA A 307 -2.85 -10.83 6.26
N THR A 308 -2.78 -9.87 7.17
CA THR A 308 -3.71 -9.82 8.30
C THR A 308 -5.02 -9.12 7.93
N THR A 309 -6.07 -9.36 8.72
CA THR A 309 -7.35 -8.62 8.60
C THR A 309 -7.22 -7.12 8.87
N ALA A 310 -6.08 -6.64 9.38
CA ALA A 310 -5.78 -5.22 9.57
C ALA A 310 -5.26 -4.52 8.30
N VAL A 311 -5.03 -5.26 7.21
CA VAL A 311 -4.53 -4.75 5.92
C VAL A 311 -5.71 -4.31 5.04
N GLY A 312 -5.61 -3.12 4.46
CA GLY A 312 -6.66 -2.58 3.59
C GLY A 312 -6.93 -3.41 2.34
N ALA A 313 -5.92 -4.07 1.76
CA ALA A 313 -6.09 -4.98 0.62
C ALA A 313 -6.94 -6.21 0.97
N VAL A 314 -6.92 -6.67 2.23
CA VAL A 314 -7.82 -7.72 2.75
C VAL A 314 -9.22 -7.14 2.98
N ALA A 315 -9.32 -6.07 3.76
CA ALA A 315 -10.59 -5.44 4.12
C ALA A 315 -11.34 -4.86 2.90
N GLY A 316 -10.60 -4.52 1.84
CA GLY A 316 -11.10 -4.05 0.54
C GLY A 316 -11.41 -5.16 -0.47
N GLY A 317 -11.08 -6.42 -0.15
CA GLY A 317 -11.47 -7.60 -0.93
C GLY A 317 -10.52 -8.02 -2.06
N LEU A 318 -9.33 -7.42 -2.17
CA LEU A 318 -8.30 -7.89 -3.11
C LEU A 318 -7.72 -9.22 -2.63
N ILE A 319 -7.31 -9.29 -1.36
CA ILE A 319 -6.84 -10.53 -0.74
C ILE A 319 -8.03 -11.19 -0.02
N ARG A 320 -8.41 -12.37 -0.50
CA ARG A 320 -9.49 -13.21 0.06
C ARG A 320 -8.92 -14.55 0.47
N ASP A 321 -9.24 -14.96 1.71
CA ASP A 321 -8.68 -16.18 2.27
C ASP A 321 -8.94 -17.41 1.40
N ALA A 322 -7.89 -18.19 1.19
CA ALA A 322 -7.84 -19.40 0.37
C ALA A 322 -8.31 -19.22 -1.10
N GLN A 323 -8.60 -17.99 -1.54
CA GLN A 323 -9.03 -17.66 -2.90
C GLN A 323 -7.93 -16.89 -3.67
N THR A 324 -7.50 -15.74 -3.17
CA THR A 324 -6.50 -14.87 -3.79
C THR A 324 -5.27 -14.63 -2.91
N GLY A 325 -5.20 -15.29 -1.76
CA GLY A 325 -4.13 -15.25 -0.78
C GLY A 325 -4.53 -16.01 0.47
N LEU A 326 -3.76 -15.89 1.55
CA LEU A 326 -4.12 -16.38 2.88
C LEU A 326 -4.31 -15.20 3.83
N VAL A 327 -5.32 -15.30 4.70
CA VAL A 327 -5.68 -14.23 5.64
C VAL A 327 -5.60 -14.76 7.07
N VAL A 328 -4.88 -14.03 7.93
CA VAL A 328 -4.73 -14.37 9.34
C VAL A 328 -5.17 -13.20 10.24
N GLN A 329 -5.39 -13.47 11.52
CA GLN A 329 -5.63 -12.39 12.48
C GLN A 329 -4.33 -11.66 12.82
N PRO A 330 -4.37 -10.34 13.06
CA PRO A 330 -3.20 -9.64 13.61
C PRO A 330 -2.90 -10.09 15.04
N ASN A 331 -1.65 -9.97 15.48
CA ASN A 331 -1.16 -10.41 16.78
C ASN A 331 -1.36 -11.93 17.03
N ASP A 332 -1.28 -12.74 15.98
CA ASP A 332 -1.35 -14.20 16.04
C ASP A 332 -0.17 -14.82 15.27
N PRO A 333 1.02 -14.87 15.90
CA PRO A 333 2.22 -15.47 15.29
C PRO A 333 2.03 -16.95 14.92
N GLN A 334 1.21 -17.71 15.65
CA GLN A 334 0.94 -19.11 15.36
C GLN A 334 0.17 -19.29 14.06
N ALA A 335 -0.91 -18.53 13.88
CA ALA A 335 -1.67 -18.55 12.62
C ALA A 335 -0.80 -18.06 11.43
N LEU A 336 0.05 -17.04 11.66
CA LEU A 336 0.97 -16.54 10.65
C LEU A 336 2.02 -17.62 10.28
N ALA A 337 2.58 -18.33 11.27
CA ALA A 337 3.51 -19.43 11.05
C ALA A 337 2.87 -20.57 10.25
N ALA A 338 1.65 -20.96 10.61
CA ALA A 338 0.91 -22.00 9.91
C ALA A 338 0.63 -21.63 8.44
N ALA A 339 0.27 -20.36 8.17
CA ALA A 339 0.06 -19.85 6.82
C ALA A 339 1.35 -19.87 5.98
N MET A 340 2.49 -19.44 6.55
CA MET A 340 3.79 -19.51 5.89
C MET A 340 4.20 -20.97 5.62
N ALA A 341 4.12 -21.86 6.62
CA ALA A 341 4.46 -23.26 6.45
C ALA A 341 3.60 -23.95 5.38
N ARG A 342 2.31 -23.61 5.31
CA ARG A 342 1.39 -24.12 4.29
C ARG A 342 1.83 -23.73 2.88
N LEU A 343 2.19 -22.46 2.65
CA LEU A 343 2.69 -22.02 1.33
C LEU A 343 4.08 -22.60 1.03
N LEU A 344 4.95 -22.72 2.00
CA LEU A 344 6.26 -23.35 1.82
C LEU A 344 6.14 -24.82 1.41
N GLY A 345 5.18 -25.56 2.00
CA GLY A 345 5.00 -26.99 1.78
C GLY A 345 4.11 -27.36 0.58
N ASP A 346 3.37 -26.41 -0.02
CA ASP A 346 2.40 -26.70 -1.09
C ASP A 346 2.60 -25.81 -2.34
N PRO A 347 3.44 -26.23 -3.30
CA PRO A 347 3.67 -25.52 -4.54
C PRO A 347 2.40 -25.33 -5.39
N ALA A 348 1.50 -26.32 -5.39
CA ALA A 348 0.25 -26.24 -6.15
C ALA A 348 -0.67 -25.15 -5.59
N LEU A 349 -0.73 -25.01 -4.26
CA LEU A 349 -1.44 -23.95 -3.59
C LEU A 349 -0.83 -22.57 -3.94
N ARG A 350 0.50 -22.44 -3.93
CA ARG A 350 1.18 -21.18 -4.32
C ARG A 350 0.78 -20.75 -5.74
N THR A 351 0.93 -21.66 -6.70
CA THR A 351 0.58 -21.39 -8.10
C THR A 351 -0.89 -20.98 -8.23
N ARG A 352 -1.80 -21.71 -7.60
CA ARG A 352 -3.23 -21.41 -7.65
C ARG A 352 -3.58 -20.04 -7.05
N LEU A 353 -3.06 -19.74 -5.85
CA LEU A 353 -3.35 -18.47 -5.17
C LEU A 353 -2.69 -17.28 -5.89
N GLY A 354 -1.46 -17.45 -6.38
CA GLY A 354 -0.76 -16.43 -7.14
C GLY A 354 -1.48 -16.09 -8.44
N ALA A 355 -1.89 -17.10 -9.22
CA ALA A 355 -2.63 -16.88 -10.46
C ALA A 355 -4.00 -16.22 -10.21
N ALA A 356 -4.75 -16.67 -9.19
CA ALA A 356 -6.02 -16.06 -8.82
C ALA A 356 -5.87 -14.63 -8.31
N GLY A 357 -4.81 -14.36 -7.52
CA GLY A 357 -4.48 -13.03 -7.04
C GLY A 357 -4.10 -12.07 -8.18
N ARG A 358 -3.28 -12.52 -9.13
CA ARG A 358 -2.94 -11.75 -10.34
C ARG A 358 -4.19 -11.43 -11.17
N ALA A 359 -5.08 -12.40 -11.36
CA ALA A 359 -6.34 -12.17 -12.08
C ALA A 359 -7.25 -11.15 -11.37
N ALA A 360 -7.23 -11.09 -10.04
CA ALA A 360 -8.00 -10.11 -9.26
C ALA A 360 -7.52 -8.66 -9.45
N LEU A 361 -6.34 -8.44 -10.01
CA LEU A 361 -5.82 -7.09 -10.31
C LEU A 361 -6.44 -6.45 -11.57
N ALA A 362 -7.24 -7.16 -12.35
CA ALA A 362 -7.76 -6.66 -13.65
C ALA A 362 -8.44 -5.28 -13.57
N GLY A 363 -9.08 -4.95 -12.44
CA GLY A 363 -9.70 -3.63 -12.20
C GLY A 363 -8.81 -2.64 -11.42
N HIS A 364 -7.60 -3.04 -11.02
CA HIS A 364 -6.69 -2.22 -10.21
C HIS A 364 -5.67 -1.50 -11.09
N THR A 365 -6.15 -0.47 -11.83
CA THR A 365 -5.32 0.32 -12.75
C THR A 365 -5.40 1.81 -12.42
N TYR A 366 -4.38 2.58 -12.79
CA TYR A 366 -4.45 4.04 -12.65
C TYR A 366 -5.55 4.66 -13.51
N ALA A 367 -5.88 4.05 -14.65
CA ALA A 367 -7.02 4.47 -15.46
C ALA A 367 -8.34 4.32 -14.68
N ALA A 368 -8.58 3.16 -14.06
CA ALA A 368 -9.77 2.93 -13.23
C ALA A 368 -9.81 3.84 -11.99
N MET A 369 -8.63 4.13 -11.39
CA MET A 369 -8.55 5.15 -10.33
C MET A 369 -8.98 6.52 -10.84
N ALA A 370 -8.46 6.97 -11.99
CA ALA A 370 -8.79 8.26 -12.58
C ALA A 370 -10.29 8.35 -12.98
N ASP A 371 -10.87 7.26 -13.49
CA ASP A 371 -12.31 7.17 -13.76
C ASP A 371 -13.13 7.40 -12.48
N ALA A 372 -12.71 6.79 -11.36
CA ALA A 372 -13.37 6.99 -10.07
C ALA A 372 -13.30 8.44 -9.59
N PHE A 373 -12.17 9.12 -9.79
CA PHE A 373 -12.06 10.57 -9.50
C PHE A 373 -12.98 11.39 -10.41
N GLY A 374 -13.08 11.05 -11.70
CA GLY A 374 -14.01 11.69 -12.63
C GLY A 374 -15.49 11.55 -12.20
N VAL A 375 -15.88 10.34 -11.79
CA VAL A 375 -17.23 10.10 -11.25
C VAL A 375 -17.48 10.93 -10.00
N ALA A 376 -16.50 11.03 -9.10
CA ALA A 376 -16.63 11.82 -7.87
C ALA A 376 -16.73 13.31 -8.16
N LEU A 377 -15.93 13.84 -9.11
CA LEU A 377 -16.00 15.23 -9.56
C LEU A 377 -17.37 15.55 -10.17
N ALA A 378 -17.89 14.68 -11.03
CA ALA A 378 -19.21 14.86 -11.64
C ALA A 378 -20.32 14.86 -10.57
N ARG A 379 -20.28 13.96 -9.58
CA ARG A 379 -21.23 13.93 -8.46
C ARG A 379 -21.14 15.16 -7.56
N ALA A 380 -19.93 15.70 -7.42
CA ALA A 380 -19.72 16.96 -6.69
C ALA A 380 -20.25 18.19 -7.43
N GLY A 381 -20.74 18.06 -8.67
CA GLY A 381 -21.21 19.16 -9.50
C GLY A 381 -20.10 19.93 -10.20
N ALA A 382 -18.90 19.39 -10.29
CA ALA A 382 -17.80 19.93 -11.05
C ALA A 382 -18.07 19.67 -12.56
N ARG A 383 -18.41 20.72 -13.32
CA ARG A 383 -18.71 20.69 -14.76
C ARG A 383 -17.72 21.51 -15.57
#